data_8cad7c2745ea1f346458c6532b081847
#
_entry.id   8cad7c2745ea1f346458c6532b081847
#
_cell.length_a   1.000
_cell.length_b   1.000
_cell.length_c   1.000
_cell.angle_alpha   90.00
_cell.angle_beta   90.00
_cell.angle_gamma   90.00
#
_symmetry.space_group_name_H-M   'P 1'
#
loop_
_entity.id
_entity.type
_entity.pdbx_description
1 polymer ?
#
loop_
_entity_poly.entity_id
_entity_poly.type
_entity_poly.pdbx_seq_one_letter_code
_entity_poly.pdbx_strand_id
1 'polypeptide(L)'
;MIDQELKRCLGQMMKGVQVVGAVHEGTARAYCSHWVCQVAFGAPILMASVSPKHDTHPLIVGSGRFTVSILAADQIGTAQYFSYPGRKFHHIAEELLVVEGTRVGVPDSIAWLDCEVLDQLRELPGAGPLDHDLFFARVTSVESGRLGEPPLLYSSRLGWRATGDKAREPGVSIRDTLLARLEASGATDEVD
;
A
#
# COMPACT_ATOMS: atom_id res chain seq x y z
N MET A 1 11.04 -12.65 -20.80
CA MET A 1 9.79 -11.88 -21.09
C MET A 1 8.67 -12.63 -20.41
N ILE A 2 7.85 -11.94 -19.56
CA ILE A 2 6.72 -12.61 -18.88
C ILE A 2 5.71 -13.05 -19.94
N ASP A 3 5.25 -14.31 -19.82
CA ASP A 3 4.19 -14.85 -20.67
C ASP A 3 2.92 -13.99 -20.61
N GLN A 4 2.21 -13.87 -21.72
CA GLN A 4 1.05 -12.98 -21.85
C GLN A 4 -0.14 -13.46 -21.00
N GLU A 5 -0.31 -14.77 -20.84
CA GLU A 5 -1.36 -15.34 -20.00
C GLU A 5 -1.08 -15.04 -18.51
N LEU A 6 0.15 -15.28 -18.06
CA LEU A 6 0.59 -14.93 -16.71
C LEU A 6 0.38 -13.44 -16.40
N LYS A 7 0.74 -12.56 -17.36
CA LYS A 7 0.50 -11.10 -17.20
C LYS A 7 -0.99 -10.76 -17.06
N ARG A 8 -1.86 -11.46 -17.80
CA ARG A 8 -3.32 -11.28 -17.68
C ARG A 8 -3.82 -11.74 -16.32
N CYS A 9 -3.35 -12.90 -15.83
CA CYS A 9 -3.72 -13.43 -14.52
C CYS A 9 -3.28 -12.49 -13.38
N LEU A 10 -2.01 -12.07 -13.38
CA LEU A 10 -1.50 -11.10 -12.40
C LEU A 10 -2.23 -9.76 -12.46
N GLY A 11 -2.71 -9.37 -13.64
CA GLY A 11 -3.51 -8.16 -13.83
C GLY A 11 -4.89 -8.19 -13.16
N GLN A 12 -5.41 -9.36 -12.78
CA GLN A 12 -6.67 -9.49 -12.02
C GLN A 12 -6.51 -9.20 -10.53
N MET A 13 -5.28 -9.23 -10.02
CA MET A 13 -5.06 -8.99 -8.59
C MET A 13 -5.49 -7.56 -8.23
N MET A 14 -6.45 -7.46 -7.31
CA MET A 14 -6.85 -6.19 -6.73
C MET A 14 -5.80 -5.73 -5.73
N LYS A 15 -5.50 -4.44 -5.76
CA LYS A 15 -4.48 -3.82 -4.93
C LYS A 15 -5.05 -2.56 -4.30
N GLY A 16 -4.70 -2.29 -3.06
CA GLY A 16 -4.94 -0.98 -2.46
C GLY A 16 -4.16 0.10 -3.21
N VAL A 17 -4.67 1.31 -3.18
CA VAL A 17 -3.99 2.48 -3.76
C VAL A 17 -3.47 3.36 -2.65
N GLN A 18 -2.17 3.57 -2.66
CA GLN A 18 -1.47 4.42 -1.70
C GLN A 18 -0.60 5.44 -2.44
N VAL A 19 -0.30 6.54 -1.78
CA VAL A 19 0.78 7.44 -2.19
C VAL A 19 1.91 7.30 -1.18
N VAL A 20 3.10 6.96 -1.66
CA VAL A 20 4.31 6.86 -0.86
C VAL A 20 5.11 8.13 -1.05
N GLY A 21 5.31 8.87 0.02
CA GLY A 21 6.06 10.11 0.06
C GLY A 21 7.33 9.99 0.90
N ALA A 22 8.37 10.70 0.52
CA ALA A 22 9.60 10.80 1.30
C ALA A 22 10.21 12.20 1.17
N VAL A 23 10.95 12.61 2.20
CA VAL A 23 11.72 13.83 2.21
C VAL A 23 13.15 13.55 2.67
N HIS A 24 14.10 14.13 1.97
CA HIS A 24 15.53 14.08 2.33
C HIS A 24 16.22 15.34 1.83
N GLU A 25 17.05 15.95 2.67
CA GLU A 25 17.83 17.18 2.36
C GLU A 25 16.96 18.29 1.73
N GLY A 26 15.78 18.54 2.30
CA GLY A 26 14.86 19.58 1.83
C GLY A 26 14.12 19.26 0.54
N THR A 27 14.35 18.09 -0.07
CA THR A 27 13.62 17.63 -1.25
C THR A 27 12.52 16.66 -0.85
N ALA A 28 11.26 16.95 -1.20
CA ALA A 28 10.12 16.09 -1.00
C ALA A 28 9.61 15.53 -2.34
N ARG A 29 9.28 14.25 -2.38
CA ARG A 29 8.70 13.57 -3.55
C ARG A 29 7.70 12.52 -3.10
N ALA A 30 6.73 12.24 -3.99
CA ALA A 30 5.77 11.18 -3.78
C ALA A 30 5.43 10.48 -5.10
N TYR A 31 4.94 9.25 -5.01
CA TYR A 31 4.45 8.48 -6.16
C TYR A 31 3.27 7.61 -5.74
N CYS A 32 2.38 7.31 -6.70
CA CYS A 32 1.28 6.37 -6.49
C CYS A 32 1.81 4.94 -6.51
N SER A 33 1.52 4.19 -5.46
CA SER A 33 1.89 2.78 -5.31
C SER A 33 0.68 1.88 -5.23
N HIS A 34 0.80 0.70 -5.83
CA HIS A 34 -0.14 -0.41 -5.71
C HIS A 34 0.52 -1.62 -5.00
N TRP A 35 1.73 -1.45 -4.50
CA TRP A 35 2.55 -2.52 -3.93
C TRP A 35 3.08 -2.14 -2.55
N VAL A 36 2.16 -1.68 -1.70
CA VAL A 36 2.36 -1.57 -0.26
C VAL A 36 1.42 -2.56 0.41
N CYS A 37 1.93 -3.38 1.30
CA CYS A 37 1.11 -4.32 2.07
C CYS A 37 1.63 -4.50 3.50
N GLN A 38 0.71 -4.80 4.41
CA GLN A 38 1.05 -5.26 5.75
C GLN A 38 1.57 -6.70 5.66
N VAL A 39 2.69 -6.99 6.33
CA VAL A 39 3.34 -8.31 6.30
C VAL A 39 3.38 -9.01 7.66
N ALA A 40 2.99 -8.33 8.74
CA ALA A 40 2.93 -8.92 10.07
C ALA A 40 1.80 -8.31 10.91
N PHE A 41 1.16 -9.12 11.76
CA PHE A 41 0.13 -8.67 12.72
C PHE A 41 0.72 -8.26 14.07
N GLY A 42 1.66 -9.05 14.61
CA GLY A 42 2.23 -8.81 15.94
C GLY A 42 3.14 -7.60 16.02
N ALA A 43 3.71 -7.19 14.89
CA ALA A 43 4.43 -5.94 14.73
C ALA A 43 3.85 -5.19 13.53
N PRO A 44 3.69 -3.85 13.59
CA PRO A 44 3.13 -3.09 12.48
C PRO A 44 4.18 -2.91 11.37
N ILE A 45 4.46 -3.99 10.64
CA ILE A 45 5.43 -4.02 9.54
C ILE A 45 4.71 -3.94 8.21
N LEU A 46 5.15 -3.00 7.38
CA LEU A 46 4.76 -2.88 5.97
C LEU A 46 5.92 -3.29 5.07
N MET A 47 5.57 -3.82 3.90
CA MET A 47 6.47 -3.94 2.77
C MET A 47 6.03 -2.97 1.68
N ALA A 48 6.93 -2.13 1.19
CA ALA A 48 6.74 -1.26 0.03
C ALA A 48 7.70 -1.66 -1.08
N SER A 49 7.18 -1.93 -2.27
CA SER A 49 7.98 -2.22 -3.46
C SER A 49 8.16 -0.95 -4.28
N VAL A 50 9.39 -0.47 -4.40
CA VAL A 50 9.72 0.84 -4.96
C VAL A 50 10.70 0.69 -6.11
N SER A 51 10.35 1.19 -7.29
CA SER A 51 11.27 1.19 -8.42
C SER A 51 12.42 2.18 -8.18
N PRO A 52 13.69 1.79 -8.44
CA PRO A 52 14.81 2.73 -8.41
C PRO A 52 14.70 3.89 -9.40
N LYS A 53 13.76 3.81 -10.35
CA LYS A 53 13.47 4.89 -11.31
C LYS A 53 12.56 5.99 -10.75
N HIS A 54 11.90 5.77 -9.60
CA HIS A 54 11.12 6.80 -8.95
C HIS A 54 12.01 7.80 -8.23
N ASP A 55 11.72 9.09 -8.38
CA ASP A 55 12.45 10.17 -7.69
C ASP A 55 12.34 10.08 -6.15
N THR A 56 11.34 9.35 -5.64
CA THR A 56 11.15 9.09 -4.21
C THR A 56 12.14 8.04 -3.67
N HIS A 57 12.60 7.11 -4.53
CA HIS A 57 13.49 6.02 -4.11
C HIS A 57 14.79 6.51 -3.41
N PRO A 58 15.60 7.44 -4.01
CA PRO A 58 16.81 7.91 -3.35
C PRO A 58 16.53 8.68 -2.04
N LEU A 59 15.34 9.28 -1.92
CA LEU A 59 14.95 9.97 -0.69
C LEU A 59 14.65 8.98 0.44
N ILE A 60 14.00 7.84 0.13
CA ILE A 60 13.77 6.76 1.09
C ILE A 60 15.11 6.17 1.54
N VAL A 61 16.03 5.89 0.59
CA VAL A 61 17.36 5.36 0.92
C VAL A 61 18.16 6.34 1.79
N GLY A 62 18.13 7.64 1.46
CA GLY A 62 18.88 8.66 2.18
C GLY A 62 18.33 8.99 3.57
N SER A 63 17.00 9.03 3.72
CA SER A 63 16.33 9.34 5.00
C SER A 63 16.09 8.12 5.89
N GLY A 64 16.04 6.92 5.33
CA GLY A 64 15.58 5.72 6.04
C GLY A 64 14.09 5.77 6.41
N ARG A 65 13.30 6.66 5.80
CA ARG A 65 11.90 6.92 6.17
C ARG A 65 11.02 7.18 4.96
N PHE A 66 9.74 6.88 5.10
CA PHE A 66 8.69 7.28 4.16
C PHE A 66 7.33 7.36 4.85
N THR A 67 6.38 8.06 4.25
CA THR A 67 4.99 8.13 4.67
C THR A 67 4.11 7.44 3.64
N VAL A 68 3.16 6.63 4.09
CA VAL A 68 2.15 6.00 3.24
C VAL A 68 0.81 6.67 3.47
N SER A 69 0.25 7.31 2.45
CA SER A 69 -1.12 7.83 2.46
C SER A 69 -2.06 6.81 1.84
N ILE A 70 -3.02 6.32 2.60
CA ILE A 70 -4.07 5.41 2.12
C ILE A 70 -5.16 6.25 1.47
N LEU A 71 -5.34 6.14 0.16
CA LEU A 71 -6.30 6.98 -0.56
C LEU A 71 -7.74 6.48 -0.41
N ALA A 72 -8.65 7.44 -0.25
CA ALA A 72 -10.08 7.18 -0.29
C ALA A 72 -10.59 7.01 -1.73
N ALA A 73 -11.75 6.37 -1.90
CA ALA A 73 -12.31 5.99 -3.19
C ALA A 73 -12.56 7.18 -4.15
N ASP A 74 -12.79 8.37 -3.62
CA ASP A 74 -13.00 9.61 -4.37
C ASP A 74 -11.70 10.31 -4.82
N GLN A 75 -10.53 9.84 -4.34
CA GLN A 75 -9.23 10.44 -4.65
C GLN A 75 -8.58 9.85 -5.93
N ILE A 76 -9.39 9.44 -6.93
CA ILE A 76 -8.88 8.90 -8.21
C ILE A 76 -7.99 9.91 -8.92
N GLY A 77 -8.38 11.18 -8.96
CA GLY A 77 -7.58 12.24 -9.61
C GLY A 77 -6.20 12.39 -8.98
N THR A 78 -6.12 12.37 -7.66
CA THR A 78 -4.86 12.40 -6.90
C THR A 78 -3.99 11.17 -7.20
N ALA A 79 -4.60 9.96 -7.20
CA ALA A 79 -3.89 8.74 -7.55
C ALA A 79 -3.31 8.79 -8.97
N GLN A 80 -4.09 9.26 -9.93
CA GLN A 80 -3.65 9.44 -11.32
C GLN A 80 -2.50 10.44 -11.43
N TYR A 81 -2.60 11.57 -10.73
CA TYR A 81 -1.54 12.59 -10.71
C TYR A 81 -0.19 11.99 -10.27
N PHE A 82 -0.15 11.29 -9.14
CA PHE A 82 1.07 10.67 -8.63
C PHE A 82 1.50 9.40 -9.41
N SER A 83 0.70 8.93 -10.36
CA SER A 83 1.07 7.83 -11.26
C SER A 83 1.87 8.30 -12.47
N TYR A 84 1.92 9.59 -12.77
CA TYR A 84 2.68 10.12 -13.89
C TYR A 84 4.17 10.25 -13.54
N PRO A 85 5.07 9.66 -14.33
CA PRO A 85 6.50 9.79 -14.08
C PRO A 85 7.02 11.17 -14.49
N GLY A 86 8.01 11.64 -13.76
CA GLY A 86 8.85 12.77 -14.14
C GLY A 86 8.61 14.06 -13.37
N ARG A 87 9.69 14.79 -13.21
CA ARG A 87 9.79 16.00 -12.37
C ARG A 87 8.85 17.13 -12.77
N LYS A 88 8.45 17.20 -14.03
CA LYS A 88 7.59 18.27 -14.54
C LYS A 88 6.20 18.33 -13.88
N PHE A 89 5.74 17.23 -13.31
CA PHE A 89 4.43 17.19 -12.62
C PHE A 89 4.52 17.55 -11.14
N HIS A 90 5.71 17.58 -10.54
CA HIS A 90 5.88 17.78 -9.10
C HIS A 90 5.55 19.19 -8.60
N HIS A 91 5.41 20.16 -9.50
CA HIS A 91 5.15 21.57 -9.17
C HIS A 91 3.82 22.09 -9.71
N ILE A 92 2.99 21.23 -10.31
CA ILE A 92 1.74 21.67 -10.97
C ILE A 92 0.57 21.67 -9.98
N ALA A 93 0.62 20.83 -8.95
CA ALA A 93 -0.45 20.69 -7.96
C ALA A 93 0.16 20.46 -6.57
N GLU A 94 0.85 21.50 -6.06
CA GLU A 94 1.49 21.47 -4.73
C GLU A 94 0.45 21.23 -3.61
N GLU A 95 -0.79 21.66 -3.80
CA GLU A 95 -1.90 21.43 -2.87
C GLU A 95 -2.28 19.96 -2.68
N LEU A 96 -1.84 19.07 -3.60
CA LEU A 96 -2.07 17.62 -3.47
C LEU A 96 -1.08 16.94 -2.53
N LEU A 97 -0.09 17.66 -2.02
CA LEU A 97 0.94 17.13 -1.16
C LEU A 97 1.22 18.06 0.02
N VAL A 98 1.20 17.51 1.22
CA VAL A 98 1.56 18.23 2.44
C VAL A 98 2.91 17.72 2.93
N VAL A 99 3.81 18.64 3.25
CA VAL A 99 5.14 18.36 3.80
C VAL A 99 5.23 18.91 5.21
N GLU A 100 5.40 18.04 6.20
CA GLU A 100 5.49 18.39 7.62
C GLU A 100 6.75 17.77 8.24
N GLY A 101 7.83 18.52 8.28
CA GLY A 101 9.11 18.02 8.79
C GLY A 101 9.65 16.86 7.94
N THR A 102 9.61 15.65 8.48
CA THR A 102 10.05 14.43 7.79
C THR A 102 8.91 13.65 7.12
N ARG A 103 7.68 14.16 7.17
CA ARG A 103 6.48 13.54 6.64
C ARG A 103 6.10 14.14 5.30
N VAL A 104 5.65 13.32 4.38
CA VAL A 104 5.13 13.75 3.06
C VAL A 104 3.88 12.95 2.77
N GLY A 105 2.72 13.59 2.87
CA GLY A 105 1.43 12.91 2.75
C GLY A 105 0.46 13.63 1.83
N VAL A 106 -0.61 12.92 1.48
CA VAL A 106 -1.73 13.44 0.69
C VAL A 106 -2.82 13.91 1.64
N PRO A 107 -3.28 15.18 1.54
CA PRO A 107 -4.39 15.67 2.36
C PRO A 107 -5.67 14.86 2.11
N ASP A 108 -6.56 14.86 3.08
CA ASP A 108 -7.87 14.20 3.02
C ASP A 108 -7.83 12.69 2.70
N SER A 109 -6.70 12.04 2.90
CA SER A 109 -6.59 10.58 2.78
C SER A 109 -7.22 9.87 3.99
N ILE A 110 -7.42 8.56 3.88
CA ILE A 110 -7.98 7.75 4.98
C ILE A 110 -7.07 7.78 6.20
N ALA A 111 -5.76 7.65 5.97
CA ALA A 111 -4.75 7.71 7.03
C ALA A 111 -3.37 7.98 6.43
N TRP A 112 -2.47 8.52 7.25
CA TRP A 112 -1.03 8.54 7.01
C TRP A 112 -0.35 7.57 7.96
N LEU A 113 0.56 6.78 7.44
CA LEU A 113 1.40 5.83 8.18
C LEU A 113 2.86 6.27 8.03
N ASP A 114 3.47 6.74 9.11
CA ASP A 114 4.89 7.07 9.12
C ASP A 114 5.70 5.81 9.31
N CYS A 115 6.66 5.57 8.43
CA CYS A 115 7.40 4.34 8.33
C CYS A 115 8.91 4.58 8.48
N GLU A 116 9.54 3.76 9.30
CA GLU A 116 10.99 3.68 9.44
C GLU A 116 11.49 2.39 8.81
N VAL A 117 12.41 2.51 7.86
CA VAL A 117 12.96 1.37 7.12
C VAL A 117 13.79 0.50 8.06
N LEU A 118 13.49 -0.79 8.07
CA LEU A 118 14.20 -1.82 8.82
C LEU A 118 15.19 -2.56 7.93
N ASP A 119 14.79 -2.83 6.67
CA ASP A 119 15.58 -3.59 5.71
C ASP A 119 15.19 -3.24 4.28
N GLN A 120 16.11 -3.47 3.35
CA GLN A 120 15.93 -3.26 1.91
C GLN A 120 16.48 -4.47 1.14
N LEU A 121 15.61 -5.15 0.42
CA LEU A 121 16.00 -6.25 -0.47
C LEU A 121 16.03 -5.78 -1.92
N ARG A 122 17.16 -6.00 -2.59
CA ARG A 122 17.40 -5.71 -4.01
C ARG A 122 17.43 -6.96 -4.88
N GLU A 123 17.56 -8.10 -4.24
CA GLU A 123 17.57 -9.40 -4.88
C GLU A 123 16.90 -10.44 -3.98
N LEU A 124 16.37 -11.49 -4.57
CA LEU A 124 15.83 -12.63 -3.85
C LEU A 124 16.65 -13.88 -4.14
N PRO A 125 16.95 -14.70 -3.11
CA PRO A 125 17.59 -15.99 -3.30
C PRO A 125 16.83 -16.84 -4.33
N GLY A 126 17.52 -17.27 -5.36
CA GLY A 126 16.93 -18.08 -6.44
C GLY A 126 16.22 -17.32 -7.55
N ALA A 127 15.92 -16.02 -7.37
CA ALA A 127 15.30 -15.18 -8.39
C ALA A 127 16.27 -14.14 -8.98
N GLY A 128 17.37 -13.82 -8.25
CA GLY A 128 18.33 -12.79 -8.64
C GLY A 128 17.82 -11.37 -8.40
N PRO A 129 18.39 -10.37 -9.09
CA PRO A 129 18.06 -8.97 -8.90
C PRO A 129 16.62 -8.66 -9.32
N LEU A 130 15.97 -7.83 -8.52
CA LEU A 130 14.63 -7.32 -8.75
C LEU A 130 14.68 -6.01 -9.55
N ASP A 131 13.61 -5.70 -10.28
CA ASP A 131 13.40 -4.40 -10.92
C ASP A 131 12.84 -3.33 -9.97
N HIS A 132 12.47 -3.74 -8.76
CA HIS A 132 12.04 -2.91 -7.63
C HIS A 132 12.76 -3.35 -6.37
N ASP A 133 13.11 -2.39 -5.53
CA ASP A 133 13.61 -2.67 -4.19
C ASP A 133 12.43 -2.88 -3.23
N LEU A 134 12.52 -3.89 -2.37
CA LEU A 134 11.53 -4.15 -1.33
C LEU A 134 12.00 -3.54 -0.01
N PHE A 135 11.30 -2.52 0.45
CA PHE A 135 11.56 -1.89 1.74
C PHE A 135 10.63 -2.48 2.80
N PHE A 136 11.21 -3.11 3.80
CA PHE A 136 10.48 -3.53 5.00
C PHE A 136 10.60 -2.42 6.04
N ALA A 137 9.48 -1.92 6.51
CA ALA A 137 9.46 -0.77 7.40
C ALA A 137 8.48 -0.96 8.55
N ARG A 138 8.86 -0.46 9.73
CA ARG A 138 7.98 -0.38 10.89
C ARG A 138 7.13 0.87 10.80
N VAL A 139 5.83 0.75 11.02
CA VAL A 139 4.96 1.90 11.24
C VAL A 139 5.26 2.47 12.63
N THR A 140 5.72 3.70 12.69
CA THR A 140 6.12 4.39 13.93
C THR A 140 5.03 5.30 14.46
N SER A 141 4.21 5.86 13.58
CA SER A 141 3.03 6.63 13.95
C SER A 141 1.94 6.55 12.90
N VAL A 142 0.73 6.85 13.29
CA VAL A 142 -0.46 6.88 12.42
C VAL A 142 -1.21 8.19 12.67
N GLU A 143 -1.55 8.89 11.60
CA GLU A 143 -2.51 9.97 11.62
C GLU A 143 -3.78 9.52 10.91
N SER A 144 -4.88 9.47 11.67
CA SER A 144 -6.19 9.09 11.16
C SER A 144 -6.87 10.29 10.50
N GLY A 145 -7.20 10.15 9.23
CA GLY A 145 -8.01 11.11 8.50
C GLY A 145 -9.45 10.60 8.35
N ARG A 146 -9.81 10.20 7.16
CA ARG A 146 -11.17 9.77 6.78
C ARG A 146 -11.42 8.27 7.05
N LEU A 147 -11.11 7.79 8.26
CA LEU A 147 -11.36 6.40 8.67
C LEU A 147 -12.85 6.06 8.52
N GLY A 148 -13.20 5.04 7.80
CA GLY A 148 -14.59 4.66 7.53
C GLY A 148 -15.02 4.95 6.10
N GLU A 149 -14.29 5.78 5.37
CA GLU A 149 -14.48 5.90 3.93
C GLU A 149 -13.94 4.67 3.20
N PRO A 150 -14.58 4.29 2.07
CA PRO A 150 -14.08 3.18 1.28
C PRO A 150 -12.69 3.47 0.71
N PRO A 151 -11.72 2.55 0.79
CA PRO A 151 -10.42 2.74 0.16
C PRO A 151 -10.49 2.66 -1.36
N LEU A 152 -9.60 3.39 -2.02
CA LEU A 152 -9.40 3.27 -3.46
C LEU A 152 -8.67 1.97 -3.80
N LEU A 153 -9.18 1.25 -4.79
CA LEU A 153 -8.59 0.02 -5.31
C LEU A 153 -8.18 0.17 -6.77
N TYR A 154 -7.24 -0.67 -7.18
CA TYR A 154 -6.76 -0.76 -8.55
C TYR A 154 -6.50 -2.20 -8.98
N SER A 155 -6.84 -2.51 -10.22
CA SER A 155 -6.28 -3.65 -10.93
C SER A 155 -5.89 -3.24 -12.34
N SER A 156 -4.83 -3.80 -12.88
CA SER A 156 -4.38 -3.46 -14.25
C SER A 156 -5.42 -3.86 -15.32
N ARG A 157 -6.32 -4.76 -14.98
CA ARG A 157 -7.40 -5.21 -15.88
C ARG A 157 -8.64 -4.32 -15.83
N LEU A 158 -9.02 -3.86 -14.63
CA LEU A 158 -10.29 -3.16 -14.39
C LEU A 158 -10.11 -1.66 -14.14
N GLY A 159 -8.86 -1.18 -13.99
CA GLY A 159 -8.55 0.20 -13.63
C GLY A 159 -8.86 0.53 -12.17
N TRP A 160 -9.09 1.79 -11.91
CA TRP A 160 -9.43 2.35 -10.60
C TRP A 160 -10.84 1.92 -10.16
N ARG A 161 -10.99 1.53 -8.89
CA ARG A 161 -12.25 1.07 -8.33
C ARG A 161 -12.48 1.64 -6.94
N ALA A 162 -13.69 2.12 -6.69
CA ALA A 162 -14.18 2.35 -5.34
C ALA A 162 -14.71 1.03 -4.77
N THR A 163 -14.49 0.80 -3.48
CA THR A 163 -15.21 -0.24 -2.74
C THR A 163 -16.44 0.38 -2.12
N GLY A 164 -17.59 -0.25 -2.23
CA GLY A 164 -18.83 0.26 -1.64
C GLY A 164 -19.66 -0.84 -0.99
N ASP A 165 -19.50 -2.05 -1.49
CA ASP A 165 -20.28 -3.19 -1.00
C ASP A 165 -19.59 -3.88 0.16
N LYS A 166 -20.33 -4.11 1.23
CA LYS A 166 -19.86 -4.95 2.34
C LYS A 166 -19.76 -6.38 1.85
N ALA A 167 -18.65 -7.03 2.10
CA ALA A 167 -18.40 -8.41 1.68
C ALA A 167 -19.36 -9.42 2.30
N ARG A 168 -20.04 -9.04 3.39
CA ARG A 168 -21.07 -9.85 4.07
C ARG A 168 -22.01 -8.95 4.85
N GLU A 169 -23.23 -9.43 5.04
CA GLU A 169 -24.20 -8.75 5.91
C GLU A 169 -23.78 -8.85 7.38
N PRO A 170 -24.03 -7.79 8.18
CA PRO A 170 -23.81 -7.82 9.61
C PRO A 170 -24.59 -8.96 10.27
N GLY A 171 -23.96 -9.70 11.17
CA GLY A 171 -24.58 -10.81 11.89
C GLY A 171 -24.61 -12.15 11.16
N VAL A 172 -24.20 -12.21 9.90
CA VAL A 172 -24.05 -13.47 9.16
C VAL A 172 -22.59 -13.92 9.21
N SER A 173 -22.32 -15.04 9.88
CA SER A 173 -20.98 -15.61 9.99
C SER A 173 -21.00 -17.09 9.61
N ILE A 174 -20.20 -17.46 8.62
CA ILE A 174 -19.97 -18.87 8.29
C ILE A 174 -19.30 -19.64 9.45
N ARG A 175 -18.57 -18.89 10.33
CA ARG A 175 -17.90 -19.48 11.50
C ARG A 175 -18.86 -20.29 12.37
N ASP A 176 -20.03 -19.73 12.68
CA ASP A 176 -21.00 -20.38 13.55
C ASP A 176 -21.54 -21.68 12.92
N THR A 177 -21.74 -21.68 11.61
CA THR A 177 -22.11 -22.88 10.85
C THR A 177 -20.98 -23.93 10.89
N LEU A 178 -19.72 -23.51 10.80
CA LEU A 178 -18.59 -24.43 10.85
C LEU A 178 -18.39 -25.00 12.26
N LEU A 179 -18.54 -24.19 13.31
CA LEU A 179 -18.52 -24.66 14.71
C LEU A 179 -19.57 -25.69 14.99
N ALA A 180 -20.80 -25.42 14.58
CA ALA A 180 -21.91 -26.41 14.75
C ALA A 180 -21.62 -27.74 14.01
N ARG A 181 -20.95 -27.69 12.85
CA ARG A 181 -20.52 -28.91 12.14
C ARG A 181 -19.40 -29.64 12.86
N LEU A 182 -18.45 -28.95 13.45
CA LEU A 182 -17.37 -29.55 14.24
C LEU A 182 -17.95 -30.24 15.50
N GLU A 183 -18.83 -29.57 16.23
CA GLU A 183 -19.51 -30.14 17.37
C GLU A 183 -20.32 -31.42 16.98
N ALA A 184 -21.04 -31.36 15.86
CA ALA A 184 -21.81 -32.49 15.36
C ALA A 184 -20.91 -33.68 14.92
N SER A 185 -19.70 -33.42 14.48
CA SER A 185 -18.72 -34.45 14.07
C SER A 185 -17.93 -35.06 15.22
N GLY A 186 -18.10 -34.54 16.45
CA GLY A 186 -17.35 -35.02 17.64
C GLY A 186 -15.84 -34.69 17.59
N ALA A 187 -15.42 -33.81 16.68
CA ALA A 187 -14.04 -33.35 16.63
C ALA A 187 -13.82 -32.37 17.79
N THR A 188 -13.06 -32.76 18.80
CA THR A 188 -12.58 -31.87 19.85
C THR A 188 -11.36 -31.12 19.35
N ASP A 189 -11.34 -29.80 19.61
CA ASP A 189 -10.17 -28.96 19.37
C ASP A 189 -8.96 -29.48 20.17
N GLU A 190 -8.08 -30.23 19.53
CA GLU A 190 -6.69 -30.29 19.90
C GLU A 190 -5.97 -29.21 19.08
N VAL A 191 -5.96 -28.01 19.61
CA VAL A 191 -5.09 -26.92 19.10
C VAL A 191 -3.94 -26.78 20.08
N ASP A 192 -2.79 -27.33 19.69
CA ASP A 192 -1.49 -26.97 20.23
C ASP A 192 -1.07 -25.56 19.78
#